data_b8550a70d4761e63b5bb8e5908d652c0
#
_entry.id   b8550a70d4761e63b5bb8e5908d652c0
#
_cell.length_a   1.000
_cell.length_b   1.000
_cell.length_c   1.000
_cell.angle_alpha   90.00
_cell.angle_beta   90.00
_cell.angle_gamma   90.00
#
_symmetry.space_group_name_H-M   'P 1'
#
loop_
_entity.id
_entity.type
_entity.pdbx_description
1 polymer ?
#
loop_
_entity_poly.entity_id
_entity_poly.type
_entity_poly.pdbx_seq_one_letter_code
_entity_poly.pdbx_strand_id
1 'polypeptide(L)'
;MKFLLSNIVALLLVFYLLSLASGKEEKKKDVYIVYMGAAAPASSPETLTQTHLQLLTSVIKRHEHPKLIQSYKHGFSGFAVKLSKDEALAMSRKKGVISVFVDPIYHLHTTRSWDFLQLQNSIETSSPSKSIKAEATSSSIGGEDTIIGLLDTGIWPELPSFSDKGMGPLKRKGWKGTCVNASDFNSSNCNMKLIGARAYSTDDSSLPYSFTDADSPRDDDGHGTHTASTAAGAAVSNASYYGVAAGTAKGGSPTSRIAMYKVCGLFGCSGSSILAAFDDAIADGVDVLSISLGASSVFSNPDFDKDPIAIGSFHAVEKNVIVVCSAGNDGPLPESVVNAAPWILTVAATTIDRKFESDIVLGRNKHVIKVYVLFYNHRVLGIRLF
;
A
#
# COMPACT_ATOMS: atom_id res chain seq x y z
N MET A 1 -62.03 -25.27 -27.57
CA MET A 1 -61.27 -24.02 -27.67
C MET A 1 -60.48 -23.67 -26.42
N LYS A 2 -61.04 -23.70 -25.20
CA LYS A 2 -60.31 -23.39 -23.95
C LYS A 2 -59.16 -24.36 -23.63
N PHE A 3 -59.29 -25.68 -23.93
CA PHE A 3 -58.21 -26.67 -23.69
C PHE A 3 -57.00 -26.49 -24.63
N LEU A 4 -57.24 -26.08 -25.88
CA LEU A 4 -56.15 -25.85 -26.85
C LEU A 4 -55.31 -24.61 -26.48
N LEU A 5 -55.97 -23.57 -25.97
CA LEU A 5 -55.31 -22.32 -25.54
C LEU A 5 -54.41 -22.54 -24.29
N SER A 6 -54.89 -23.36 -23.35
CA SER A 6 -54.15 -23.71 -22.13
C SER A 6 -52.85 -24.48 -22.44
N ASN A 7 -52.93 -25.44 -23.39
CA ASN A 7 -51.72 -26.19 -23.79
C ASN A 7 -50.71 -25.35 -24.57
N ILE A 8 -51.14 -24.37 -25.39
CA ILE A 8 -50.26 -23.45 -26.09
C ILE A 8 -49.54 -22.51 -25.09
N VAL A 9 -50.27 -21.99 -24.09
CA VAL A 9 -49.69 -21.15 -23.05
C VAL A 9 -48.68 -21.93 -22.20
N ALA A 10 -48.97 -23.17 -21.85
CA ALA A 10 -48.04 -24.04 -21.13
C ALA A 10 -46.79 -24.35 -21.95
N LEU A 11 -46.91 -24.61 -23.26
CA LEU A 11 -45.76 -24.82 -24.13
C LEU A 11 -44.91 -23.56 -24.29
N LEU A 12 -45.52 -22.40 -24.42
CA LEU A 12 -44.77 -21.11 -24.50
C LEU A 12 -44.07 -20.79 -23.19
N LEU A 13 -44.68 -21.13 -22.03
CA LEU A 13 -44.04 -20.97 -20.73
C LEU A 13 -42.82 -21.90 -20.56
N VAL A 14 -42.94 -23.15 -21.01
CA VAL A 14 -41.84 -24.13 -21.00
C VAL A 14 -40.73 -23.66 -21.95
N PHE A 15 -41.03 -23.17 -23.14
CA PHE A 15 -40.05 -22.60 -24.06
C PHE A 15 -39.38 -21.34 -23.47
N TYR A 16 -40.13 -20.47 -22.81
CA TYR A 16 -39.61 -19.29 -22.13
C TYR A 16 -38.70 -19.69 -20.95
N LEU A 17 -39.08 -20.64 -20.13
CA LEU A 17 -38.26 -21.17 -19.03
C LEU A 17 -37.02 -21.89 -19.55
N LEU A 18 -37.09 -22.62 -20.66
CA LEU A 18 -35.94 -23.23 -21.31
C LEU A 18 -34.99 -22.20 -21.93
N SER A 19 -35.52 -21.09 -22.46
CA SER A 19 -34.70 -19.99 -22.97
C SER A 19 -33.99 -19.21 -21.82
N LEU A 20 -34.61 -19.08 -20.67
CA LEU A 20 -33.99 -18.52 -19.46
C LEU A 20 -32.93 -19.46 -18.88
N ALA A 21 -33.10 -20.77 -18.98
CA ALA A 21 -32.11 -21.77 -18.54
C ALA A 21 -30.95 -21.96 -19.52
N SER A 22 -31.09 -21.47 -20.79
CA SER A 22 -30.06 -21.52 -21.83
C SER A 22 -29.18 -20.28 -21.86
N GLY A 23 -29.33 -19.34 -20.92
CA GLY A 23 -28.35 -18.28 -20.69
C GLY A 23 -27.02 -18.95 -20.35
N LYS A 24 -26.03 -18.87 -21.24
CA LYS A 24 -24.65 -19.22 -20.88
C LYS A 24 -24.28 -18.38 -19.67
N GLU A 25 -24.17 -19.04 -18.52
CA GLU A 25 -23.60 -18.44 -17.32
C GLU A 25 -22.20 -17.95 -17.71
N GLU A 26 -22.04 -16.66 -17.89
CA GLU A 26 -20.75 -16.05 -18.13
C GLU A 26 -19.95 -16.33 -16.86
N LYS A 27 -18.94 -17.21 -16.95
CA LYS A 27 -18.13 -17.61 -15.79
C LYS A 27 -17.50 -16.36 -15.20
N LYS A 28 -17.89 -16.03 -13.97
CA LYS A 28 -17.33 -14.90 -13.21
C LYS A 28 -15.80 -14.97 -13.25
N LYS A 29 -15.18 -13.90 -13.68
CA LYS A 29 -13.72 -13.77 -13.72
C LYS A 29 -13.28 -12.89 -12.55
N ASP A 30 -12.33 -13.39 -11.78
CA ASP A 30 -11.67 -12.66 -10.71
C ASP A 30 -10.26 -12.28 -11.17
N VAL A 31 -9.64 -11.29 -10.50
CA VAL A 31 -8.23 -10.95 -10.74
C VAL A 31 -7.35 -12.00 -10.07
N TYR A 32 -6.41 -12.55 -10.84
CA TYR A 32 -5.41 -13.49 -10.36
C TYR A 32 -4.01 -12.95 -10.59
N ILE A 33 -3.14 -13.20 -9.62
CA ILE A 33 -1.70 -12.98 -9.73
C ILE A 33 -1.06 -14.30 -10.14
N VAL A 34 -0.21 -14.25 -11.18
CA VAL A 34 0.60 -15.35 -11.67
C VAL A 34 2.05 -15.03 -11.34
N TYR A 35 2.62 -15.72 -10.36
CA TYR A 35 4.00 -15.55 -9.94
C TYR A 35 4.92 -16.57 -10.60
N MET A 36 6.03 -16.11 -11.16
CA MET A 36 6.95 -16.91 -11.96
C MET A 36 8.40 -16.93 -11.41
N GLY A 37 8.63 -16.30 -10.25
CA GLY A 37 9.95 -16.27 -9.61
C GLY A 37 10.84 -15.11 -10.07
N ALA A 38 12.15 -15.22 -9.84
CA ALA A 38 13.11 -14.19 -10.20
C ALA A 38 13.12 -13.90 -11.71
N ALA A 39 13.23 -12.62 -12.07
CA ALA A 39 13.41 -12.24 -13.47
C ALA A 39 14.76 -12.77 -13.99
N ALA A 40 14.77 -13.38 -15.17
CA ALA A 40 16.01 -13.90 -15.74
C ALA A 40 17.00 -12.76 -16.05
N PRO A 41 18.25 -12.83 -15.58
CA PRO A 41 19.21 -11.70 -15.65
C PRO A 41 19.48 -11.15 -17.06
N ALA A 42 19.25 -11.96 -18.11
CA ALA A 42 19.51 -11.58 -19.50
C ALA A 42 18.25 -11.16 -20.28
N SER A 43 17.08 -11.14 -19.66
CA SER A 43 15.82 -10.83 -20.35
C SER A 43 15.51 -9.33 -20.30
N SER A 44 15.22 -8.73 -21.46
CA SER A 44 14.71 -7.36 -21.47
C SER A 44 13.28 -7.31 -20.94
N PRO A 45 12.83 -6.15 -20.37
CA PRO A 45 11.45 -5.97 -19.91
C PRO A 45 10.41 -6.28 -20.99
N GLU A 46 10.69 -5.97 -22.24
CA GLU A 46 9.83 -6.25 -23.40
C GLU A 46 9.71 -7.74 -23.67
N THR A 47 10.82 -8.46 -23.57
CA THR A 47 10.86 -9.94 -23.76
C THR A 47 10.03 -10.63 -22.67
N LEU A 48 10.13 -10.18 -21.41
CA LEU A 48 9.33 -10.72 -20.31
C LEU A 48 7.84 -10.46 -20.53
N THR A 49 7.45 -9.24 -20.92
CA THR A 49 6.06 -8.92 -21.22
C THR A 49 5.50 -9.78 -22.36
N GLN A 50 6.27 -10.02 -23.41
CA GLN A 50 5.87 -10.93 -24.49
C GLN A 50 5.71 -12.37 -24.00
N THR A 51 6.59 -12.85 -23.14
CA THR A 51 6.50 -14.17 -22.52
C THR A 51 5.23 -14.30 -21.68
N HIS A 52 4.89 -13.30 -20.88
CA HIS A 52 3.65 -13.25 -20.08
C HIS A 52 2.41 -13.31 -20.99
N LEU A 53 2.37 -12.56 -22.08
CA LEU A 53 1.29 -12.59 -23.06
C LEU A 53 1.17 -13.94 -23.79
N GLN A 54 2.28 -14.54 -24.16
CA GLN A 54 2.29 -15.88 -24.78
C GLN A 54 1.75 -16.95 -23.82
N LEU A 55 2.18 -16.89 -22.54
CA LEU A 55 1.69 -17.81 -21.52
C LEU A 55 0.19 -17.63 -21.30
N LEU A 56 -0.29 -16.38 -21.18
CA LEU A 56 -1.69 -16.04 -21.04
C LEU A 56 -2.51 -16.56 -22.23
N THR A 57 -2.07 -16.29 -23.46
CA THR A 57 -2.73 -16.76 -24.70
C THR A 57 -2.82 -18.29 -24.77
N SER A 58 -1.90 -19.01 -24.12
CA SER A 58 -1.93 -20.48 -24.07
C SER A 58 -3.01 -21.08 -23.19
N VAL A 59 -3.70 -20.27 -22.41
CA VAL A 59 -4.72 -20.69 -21.42
C VAL A 59 -6.10 -20.16 -21.74
N ILE A 60 -6.21 -18.90 -22.18
CA ILE A 60 -7.50 -18.27 -22.48
C ILE A 60 -8.05 -18.76 -23.84
N LYS A 61 -9.37 -18.68 -24.02
CA LYS A 61 -10.04 -19.10 -25.25
C LYS A 61 -9.74 -18.14 -26.41
N ARG A 62 -9.66 -18.67 -27.65
CA ARG A 62 -9.29 -17.96 -28.88
C ARG A 62 -10.12 -16.71 -29.23
N HIS A 63 -11.27 -16.50 -28.59
CA HIS A 63 -12.16 -15.36 -28.90
C HIS A 63 -12.00 -14.17 -27.91
N GLU A 64 -11.10 -14.28 -26.95
CA GLU A 64 -10.83 -13.21 -25.98
C GLU A 64 -9.47 -12.57 -26.30
N HIS A 65 -9.44 -11.22 -26.30
CA HIS A 65 -8.18 -10.49 -26.40
C HIS A 65 -7.44 -10.56 -25.06
N PRO A 66 -6.22 -11.11 -25.01
CA PRO A 66 -5.44 -11.19 -23.77
C PRO A 66 -5.01 -9.77 -23.35
N LYS A 67 -5.48 -9.30 -22.21
CA LYS A 67 -5.04 -8.04 -21.60
C LYS A 67 -4.46 -8.33 -20.23
N LEU A 68 -3.18 -7.99 -20.02
CA LEU A 68 -2.56 -8.01 -18.70
C LEU A 68 -3.03 -6.76 -17.94
N ILE A 69 -3.34 -6.93 -16.65
CA ILE A 69 -3.58 -5.80 -15.73
C ILE A 69 -2.23 -5.20 -15.35
N GLN A 70 -1.29 -6.07 -14.93
CA GLN A 70 0.09 -5.70 -14.58
C GLN A 70 1.05 -6.74 -15.16
N SER A 71 2.30 -6.32 -15.43
CA SER A 71 3.41 -7.20 -15.85
C SER A 71 4.64 -6.85 -15.03
N TYR A 72 5.05 -7.76 -14.15
CA TYR A 72 6.21 -7.62 -13.26
C TYR A 72 7.46 -8.09 -13.99
N LYS A 73 8.49 -7.26 -14.08
CA LYS A 73 9.60 -7.48 -15.02
C LYS A 73 10.96 -6.97 -14.57
N HIS A 74 11.05 -6.39 -13.38
CA HIS A 74 12.28 -5.80 -12.87
C HIS A 74 12.90 -6.62 -11.74
N GLY A 75 12.25 -6.71 -10.59
CA GLY A 75 12.71 -7.49 -9.45
C GLY A 75 12.42 -8.98 -9.57
N PHE A 76 11.29 -9.31 -10.20
CA PHE A 76 10.80 -10.68 -10.40
C PHE A 76 9.96 -10.77 -11.69
N SER A 77 9.52 -11.97 -12.04
CA SER A 77 8.71 -12.26 -13.22
C SER A 77 7.31 -12.73 -12.80
N GLY A 78 6.29 -12.19 -13.45
CA GLY A 78 4.90 -12.54 -13.21
C GLY A 78 3.93 -11.51 -13.78
N PHE A 79 2.65 -11.69 -13.57
CA PHE A 79 1.64 -10.77 -14.07
C PHE A 79 0.31 -10.91 -13.33
N ALA A 80 -0.50 -9.83 -13.35
CA ALA A 80 -1.89 -9.84 -12.91
C ALA A 80 -2.83 -9.86 -14.11
N VAL A 81 -3.91 -10.65 -14.02
CA VAL A 81 -4.85 -10.88 -15.13
C VAL A 81 -6.22 -11.34 -14.64
N LYS A 82 -7.30 -11.00 -15.36
CA LYS A 82 -8.64 -11.54 -15.09
C LYS A 82 -8.79 -12.96 -15.68
N LEU A 83 -9.04 -13.95 -14.81
CA LEU A 83 -9.24 -15.35 -15.18
C LEU A 83 -10.49 -15.93 -14.52
N SER A 84 -11.10 -16.91 -15.18
CA SER A 84 -12.03 -17.83 -14.51
C SER A 84 -11.25 -18.85 -13.65
N LYS A 85 -11.91 -19.49 -12.70
CA LYS A 85 -11.29 -20.52 -11.84
C LYS A 85 -10.61 -21.63 -12.64
N ASP A 86 -11.24 -22.06 -13.75
CA ASP A 86 -10.67 -23.13 -14.62
C ASP A 86 -9.42 -22.65 -15.35
N GLU A 87 -9.39 -21.40 -15.83
CA GLU A 87 -8.23 -20.79 -16.46
C GLU A 87 -7.08 -20.60 -15.47
N ALA A 88 -7.39 -20.14 -14.25
CA ALA A 88 -6.39 -20.04 -13.17
C ALA A 88 -5.77 -21.40 -12.82
N LEU A 89 -6.61 -22.45 -12.72
CA LEU A 89 -6.14 -23.80 -12.50
C LEU A 89 -5.30 -24.33 -13.68
N ALA A 90 -5.67 -24.01 -14.93
CA ALA A 90 -4.87 -24.35 -16.10
C ALA A 90 -3.53 -23.58 -16.12
N MET A 91 -3.52 -22.32 -15.69
CA MET A 91 -2.35 -21.48 -15.57
C MET A 91 -1.36 -22.03 -14.53
N SER A 92 -1.84 -22.47 -13.36
CA SER A 92 -1.00 -22.99 -12.28
C SER A 92 -0.22 -24.26 -12.67
N ARG A 93 -0.66 -24.97 -13.73
CA ARG A 93 0.01 -26.17 -14.26
C ARG A 93 1.04 -25.86 -15.36
N LYS A 94 1.21 -24.61 -15.73
CA LYS A 94 2.17 -24.24 -16.80
C LYS A 94 3.59 -24.25 -16.29
N LYS A 95 4.49 -24.70 -17.14
CA LYS A 95 5.93 -24.70 -16.84
C LYS A 95 6.41 -23.25 -16.63
N GLY A 96 7.14 -23.02 -15.54
CA GLY A 96 7.66 -21.70 -15.18
C GLY A 96 6.70 -20.87 -14.30
N VAL A 97 5.49 -21.37 -13.99
CA VAL A 97 4.59 -20.78 -13.02
C VAL A 97 4.88 -21.42 -11.65
N ILE A 98 5.13 -20.61 -10.64
CA ILE A 98 5.36 -21.04 -9.26
C ILE A 98 4.03 -21.07 -8.51
N SER A 99 3.25 -19.98 -8.57
CA SER A 99 1.94 -19.92 -7.94
C SER A 99 0.95 -19.08 -8.73
N VAL A 100 -0.35 -19.37 -8.55
CA VAL A 100 -1.48 -18.61 -9.08
C VAL A 100 -2.51 -18.48 -7.96
N PHE A 101 -2.83 -17.26 -7.58
CA PHE A 101 -3.76 -16.97 -6.49
C PHE A 101 -4.62 -15.74 -6.80
N VAL A 102 -5.78 -15.63 -6.13
CA VAL A 102 -6.68 -14.48 -6.27
C VAL A 102 -6.00 -13.25 -5.67
N ASP A 103 -6.15 -12.11 -6.34
CA ASP A 103 -5.61 -10.83 -5.87
C ASP A 103 -6.28 -10.43 -4.53
N PRO A 104 -5.52 -10.38 -3.40
CA PRO A 104 -6.06 -10.04 -2.10
C PRO A 104 -6.18 -8.52 -1.89
N ILE A 105 -7.05 -8.10 -0.96
CA ILE A 105 -7.21 -6.70 -0.53
C ILE A 105 -6.61 -6.52 0.86
N TYR A 106 -5.78 -5.50 1.04
CA TYR A 106 -5.07 -5.14 2.26
C TYR A 106 -5.61 -3.85 2.91
N HIS A 107 -5.34 -3.63 4.22
CA HIS A 107 -5.83 -2.51 5.03
C HIS A 107 -4.70 -1.76 5.78
N LEU A 108 -4.96 -0.51 6.24
CA LEU A 108 -3.97 0.47 6.71
C LEU A 108 -3.72 0.52 8.23
N HIS A 109 -2.49 0.97 8.70
CA HIS A 109 -2.06 0.94 10.12
C HIS A 109 -1.08 2.08 10.51
N THR A 110 -1.26 2.88 11.64
CA THR A 110 -0.34 3.96 12.08
C THR A 110 -0.28 4.36 13.56
N THR A 111 0.76 5.13 14.00
CA THR A 111 0.81 5.98 15.19
C THR A 111 2.03 6.88 15.45
N ARG A 112 2.22 7.48 16.71
CA ARG A 112 3.21 8.43 17.23
C ARG A 112 4.17 7.81 18.27
N SER A 113 5.52 7.94 18.18
CA SER A 113 6.40 7.11 19.01
C SER A 113 7.79 7.62 19.44
N TRP A 114 8.37 8.68 18.86
CA TRP A 114 9.80 8.96 19.01
C TRP A 114 10.25 9.25 20.43
N ASP A 115 9.54 10.14 21.15
CA ASP A 115 9.89 10.53 22.51
C ASP A 115 9.53 9.43 23.51
N PHE A 116 8.41 8.74 23.32
CA PHE A 116 7.97 7.65 24.17
C PHE A 116 8.92 6.46 24.14
N LEU A 117 9.44 6.11 22.96
CA LEU A 117 10.40 5.03 22.78
C LEU A 117 11.84 5.45 23.05
N GLN A 118 12.09 6.73 23.39
CA GLN A 118 13.42 7.31 23.65
C GLN A 118 14.42 7.09 22.51
N LEU A 119 13.94 6.96 21.28
CA LEU A 119 14.76 6.69 20.09
C LEU A 119 15.74 7.82 19.77
N GLN A 120 15.45 9.06 20.21
CA GLN A 120 16.33 10.20 19.97
C GLN A 120 17.60 10.17 20.80
N ASN A 121 17.53 9.66 22.05
CA ASN A 121 18.68 9.61 22.95
C ASN A 121 19.75 8.57 22.50
N SER A 122 19.35 7.55 21.76
CA SER A 122 20.27 6.51 21.27
C SER A 122 21.06 6.94 20.03
N ILE A 123 20.60 7.93 19.28
CA ILE A 123 21.31 8.45 18.09
C ILE A 123 22.34 9.50 18.51
N GLU A 124 22.11 10.24 19.60
CA GLU A 124 23.03 11.28 20.09
C GLU A 124 24.16 10.74 20.96
N THR A 125 24.04 9.53 21.53
CA THR A 125 25.02 8.95 22.48
C THR A 125 26.21 8.23 21.85
N SER A 126 26.31 8.16 20.52
CA SER A 126 27.46 7.54 19.84
C SER A 126 28.64 8.49 19.55
N SER A 127 28.68 9.69 20.16
CA SER A 127 29.88 10.56 20.10
C SER A 127 30.45 10.82 21.50
N PRO A 128 31.74 10.49 21.75
CA PRO A 128 32.37 10.80 23.04
C PRO A 128 32.65 12.30 23.13
N SER A 129 32.10 12.88 24.18
CA SER A 129 32.46 14.14 24.84
C SER A 129 33.47 15.05 24.15
N LYS A 130 33.02 16.21 23.65
CA LYS A 130 33.66 17.48 23.85
C LYS A 130 32.66 18.62 23.70
N SER A 131 32.52 19.41 24.75
CA SER A 131 31.78 20.66 24.79
C SER A 131 32.29 21.63 23.71
N ILE A 132 31.51 21.83 22.64
CA ILE A 132 31.74 22.90 21.69
C ILE A 132 30.44 23.67 21.52
N LYS A 133 30.55 25.00 21.72
CA LYS A 133 29.46 25.97 21.56
C LYS A 133 28.74 25.73 20.23
N ALA A 134 27.40 25.68 20.31
CA ALA A 134 26.52 25.52 19.17
C ALA A 134 26.63 26.72 18.23
N GLU A 135 27.48 26.64 17.22
CA GLU A 135 27.24 27.29 15.94
C GLU A 135 26.56 26.26 15.03
N ALA A 136 25.44 26.68 14.47
CA ALA A 136 24.59 25.85 13.63
C ALA A 136 25.25 25.47 12.31
N THR A 137 26.14 24.50 12.36
CA THR A 137 26.55 23.74 11.20
C THR A 137 25.89 22.38 11.30
N SER A 138 24.91 22.15 10.43
CA SER A 138 24.25 20.86 10.24
C SER A 138 25.30 19.82 9.86
N SER A 139 25.99 19.25 10.85
CA SER A 139 26.78 18.04 10.64
C SER A 139 25.81 16.87 10.48
N SER A 140 25.74 16.39 9.26
CA SER A 140 25.01 15.26 8.74
C SER A 140 24.81 14.13 9.76
N ILE A 141 23.64 14.05 10.36
CA ILE A 141 23.08 12.76 10.77
C ILE A 141 22.88 12.02 9.44
N GLY A 142 23.65 10.95 9.18
CA GLY A 142 23.63 10.23 7.91
C GLY A 142 22.20 9.83 7.53
N GLY A 143 21.81 10.14 6.31
CA GLY A 143 20.46 9.86 5.80
C GLY A 143 20.10 10.70 4.57
N GLU A 144 20.89 11.76 4.26
CA GLU A 144 20.57 12.71 3.17
C GLU A 144 20.37 12.05 1.79
N ASP A 145 21.03 10.95 1.54
CA ASP A 145 20.94 10.20 0.29
C ASP A 145 20.18 8.88 0.44
N THR A 146 19.64 8.56 1.63
CA THR A 146 18.76 7.39 1.84
C THR A 146 17.38 7.67 1.28
N ILE A 147 16.89 6.75 0.46
CA ILE A 147 15.58 6.83 -0.18
C ILE A 147 14.64 5.83 0.46
N ILE A 148 13.58 6.34 1.09
CA ILE A 148 12.51 5.54 1.67
C ILE A 148 11.35 5.50 0.70
N GLY A 149 11.08 4.33 0.14
CA GLY A 149 9.88 4.04 -0.64
C GLY A 149 8.72 3.70 0.30
N LEU A 150 7.54 4.25 0.04
CA LEU A 150 6.33 3.94 0.79
C LEU A 150 5.27 3.36 -0.14
N LEU A 151 4.72 2.20 0.21
CA LEU A 151 3.57 1.61 -0.45
C LEU A 151 2.33 1.92 0.40
N ASP A 152 1.46 2.85 -0.07
CA ASP A 152 0.41 3.40 0.77
C ASP A 152 -0.74 4.05 -0.05
N THR A 153 -1.54 4.95 0.55
CA THR A 153 -2.67 5.66 -0.09
C THR A 153 -2.27 6.85 -0.95
N GLY A 154 -1.00 7.21 -1.01
CA GLY A 154 -0.51 8.40 -1.72
C GLY A 154 0.14 9.43 -0.80
N ILE A 155 0.37 10.64 -1.32
CA ILE A 155 1.03 11.73 -0.61
C ILE A 155 0.40 13.07 -0.95
N TRP A 156 0.30 13.97 0.04
CA TRP A 156 -0.07 15.36 -0.14
C TRP A 156 1.19 16.24 -0.14
N PRO A 157 1.78 16.50 -1.31
CA PRO A 157 3.15 17.02 -1.43
C PRO A 157 3.33 18.45 -0.90
N GLU A 158 2.26 19.24 -0.83
CA GLU A 158 2.31 20.65 -0.43
C GLU A 158 2.45 20.85 1.09
N LEU A 159 2.39 19.77 1.88
CA LEU A 159 2.52 19.89 3.34
C LEU A 159 3.96 20.27 3.75
N PRO A 160 4.12 21.09 4.81
CA PRO A 160 5.43 21.49 5.32
C PRO A 160 6.36 20.33 5.67
N SER A 161 5.81 19.16 6.04
CA SER A 161 6.58 17.93 6.31
C SER A 161 7.36 17.42 5.10
N PHE A 162 6.97 17.83 3.88
CA PHE A 162 7.64 17.43 2.65
C PHE A 162 8.45 18.56 2.01
N SER A 163 8.72 19.63 2.78
CA SER A 163 9.61 20.71 2.35
C SER A 163 11.03 20.18 2.20
N ASP A 164 11.67 20.56 1.11
CA ASP A 164 13.08 20.28 0.80
C ASP A 164 14.03 21.39 1.23
N LYS A 165 13.55 22.34 2.03
CA LYS A 165 14.36 23.46 2.49
C LYS A 165 15.62 22.98 3.21
N GLY A 166 16.78 23.35 2.68
CA GLY A 166 18.07 22.94 3.23
C GLY A 166 18.60 21.61 2.69
N MET A 167 17.85 20.92 1.83
CA MET A 167 18.30 19.70 1.17
C MET A 167 19.05 20.02 -0.14
N GLY A 168 20.21 19.39 -0.31
CA GLY A 168 20.97 19.46 -1.57
C GLY A 168 20.45 18.46 -2.61
N PRO A 169 21.01 18.50 -3.84
CA PRO A 169 20.70 17.49 -4.85
C PRO A 169 21.10 16.10 -4.37
N LEU A 170 20.41 15.08 -4.87
CA LEU A 170 20.75 13.68 -4.59
C LEU A 170 22.15 13.38 -5.13
N LYS A 171 23.08 13.03 -4.25
CA LYS A 171 24.48 12.74 -4.62
C LYS A 171 24.66 11.32 -5.16
N ARG A 172 23.72 10.44 -4.83
CA ARG A 172 23.72 9.04 -5.22
C ARG A 172 23.46 8.87 -6.73
N LYS A 173 24.31 8.10 -7.38
CA LYS A 173 24.09 7.63 -8.75
C LYS A 173 23.19 6.39 -8.72
N GLY A 174 22.24 6.30 -9.66
CA GLY A 174 21.42 5.09 -9.84
C GLY A 174 19.94 5.22 -9.46
N TRP A 175 19.49 6.36 -8.89
CA TRP A 175 18.06 6.64 -8.77
C TRP A 175 17.42 6.78 -10.15
N LYS A 176 16.33 6.04 -10.37
CA LYS A 176 15.58 5.99 -11.65
C LYS A 176 14.10 6.31 -11.49
N GLY A 177 13.67 6.60 -10.25
CA GLY A 177 12.28 6.91 -9.98
C GLY A 177 11.85 8.23 -10.62
N THR A 178 10.58 8.33 -10.89
CA THR A 178 9.94 9.46 -11.57
C THR A 178 8.73 9.96 -10.81
N CYS A 179 8.34 11.20 -11.06
CA CYS A 179 7.05 11.74 -10.68
C CYS A 179 6.10 11.65 -11.85
N VAL A 180 5.08 10.82 -11.74
CA VAL A 180 4.09 10.64 -12.81
C VAL A 180 3.24 11.89 -13.00
N ASN A 181 2.73 12.08 -14.21
CA ASN A 181 1.77 13.13 -14.51
C ASN A 181 0.35 12.55 -14.44
N ALA A 182 -0.51 13.20 -13.68
CA ALA A 182 -1.92 12.91 -13.54
C ALA A 182 -2.74 14.21 -13.62
N SER A 183 -4.06 14.12 -13.46
CA SER A 183 -4.96 15.29 -13.55
C SER A 183 -4.62 16.39 -12.53
N ASP A 184 -4.20 15.98 -11.32
CA ASP A 184 -3.95 16.83 -10.15
C ASP A 184 -2.54 16.68 -9.58
N PHE A 185 -1.64 16.01 -10.30
CA PHE A 185 -0.27 15.75 -9.91
C PHE A 185 0.67 15.81 -11.13
N ASN A 186 1.81 16.45 -10.98
CA ASN A 186 2.82 16.54 -12.02
C ASN A 186 4.24 16.65 -11.42
N SER A 187 5.24 16.71 -12.26
CA SER A 187 6.65 16.76 -11.82
C SER A 187 6.99 17.95 -10.91
N SER A 188 6.23 19.06 -10.94
CA SER A 188 6.43 20.19 -10.06
C SER A 188 5.96 19.98 -8.61
N ASN A 189 5.17 18.92 -8.36
CA ASN A 189 4.80 18.49 -7.01
C ASN A 189 5.93 17.73 -6.30
N CYS A 190 6.93 17.27 -7.05
CA CYS A 190 8.13 16.69 -6.50
C CYS A 190 9.24 17.74 -6.28
N ASN A 191 10.13 17.43 -5.38
CA ASN A 191 11.24 18.31 -4.97
C ASN A 191 12.43 17.47 -4.49
N MET A 192 13.40 18.04 -3.79
CA MET A 192 14.55 17.27 -3.27
C MET A 192 14.19 16.37 -2.09
N LYS A 193 13.01 16.51 -1.48
CA LYS A 193 12.48 15.65 -0.41
C LYS A 193 11.63 14.52 -0.98
N LEU A 194 10.63 14.85 -1.77
CA LEU A 194 9.79 13.91 -2.51
C LEU A 194 10.38 13.76 -3.91
N ILE A 195 11.20 12.74 -4.12
CA ILE A 195 11.95 12.56 -5.37
C ILE A 195 11.31 11.60 -6.37
N GLY A 196 10.22 10.94 -5.98
CA GLY A 196 9.46 10.02 -6.82
C GLY A 196 8.03 9.87 -6.32
N ALA A 197 7.09 9.72 -7.25
CA ALA A 197 5.70 9.43 -6.94
C ALA A 197 5.06 8.66 -8.11
N ARG A 198 4.47 7.51 -7.81
CA ARG A 198 3.77 6.63 -8.75
C ARG A 198 2.40 6.27 -8.19
N ALA A 199 1.47 5.87 -9.05
CA ALA A 199 0.17 5.33 -8.69
C ALA A 199 -0.13 4.08 -9.51
N TYR A 200 -0.90 3.16 -8.92
CA TYR A 200 -1.26 1.89 -9.52
C TYR A 200 -2.77 1.71 -9.40
N SER A 201 -3.45 1.77 -10.54
CA SER A 201 -4.88 1.50 -10.58
C SER A 201 -5.15 0.00 -10.73
N THR A 202 -6.17 -0.47 -10.05
CA THR A 202 -6.82 -1.73 -10.42
C THR A 202 -7.84 -1.39 -11.49
N ASP A 203 -7.58 -1.82 -12.72
CA ASP A 203 -8.51 -1.67 -13.86
C ASP A 203 -9.72 -2.61 -13.65
N ASP A 204 -10.50 -2.36 -12.59
CA ASP A 204 -11.74 -3.07 -12.34
C ASP A 204 -12.89 -2.37 -13.08
N SER A 205 -12.95 -2.62 -14.40
CA SER A 205 -14.03 -2.17 -15.26
C SER A 205 -15.42 -2.75 -14.90
N SER A 206 -15.51 -3.58 -13.86
CA SER A 206 -16.78 -4.12 -13.33
C SER A 206 -17.45 -3.17 -12.33
N LEU A 207 -16.74 -2.14 -11.84
CA LEU A 207 -17.33 -1.13 -10.97
C LEU A 207 -18.00 -0.04 -11.82
N PRO A 208 -19.22 0.39 -11.46
CA PRO A 208 -20.02 1.33 -12.27
C PRO A 208 -19.46 2.77 -12.29
N TYR A 209 -18.37 3.03 -11.59
CA TYR A 209 -17.69 4.32 -11.53
C TYR A 209 -16.22 4.13 -11.90
N SER A 210 -15.85 4.60 -13.08
CA SER A 210 -14.46 4.87 -13.44
C SER A 210 -14.00 6.05 -12.58
N PHE A 211 -13.39 5.78 -11.43
CA PHE A 211 -12.71 6.82 -10.65
C PHE A 211 -11.43 7.17 -11.38
N THR A 212 -11.45 8.31 -12.05
CA THR A 212 -10.34 8.89 -12.82
C THR A 212 -9.13 9.26 -11.94
N ASP A 213 -9.25 9.16 -10.61
CA ASP A 213 -8.22 9.53 -9.64
C ASP A 213 -7.28 8.38 -9.24
N ALA A 214 -7.55 7.16 -9.72
CA ALA A 214 -6.71 5.99 -9.43
C ALA A 214 -5.29 6.09 -10.02
N ASP A 215 -5.08 6.96 -11.01
CA ASP A 215 -3.80 7.16 -11.66
C ASP A 215 -2.97 8.30 -11.04
N SER A 216 -3.49 9.00 -10.03
CA SER A 216 -2.80 10.06 -9.32
C SER A 216 -2.14 9.56 -8.04
N PRO A 217 -0.86 9.89 -7.77
CA PRO A 217 -0.21 9.59 -6.51
C PRO A 217 -0.65 10.51 -5.36
N ARG A 218 -1.57 11.46 -5.63
CA ARG A 218 -2.14 12.32 -4.59
C ARG A 218 -2.94 11.50 -3.59
N ASP A 219 -2.77 11.84 -2.31
CA ASP A 219 -3.45 11.16 -1.21
C ASP A 219 -4.88 11.71 -1.07
N ASP A 220 -5.86 10.84 -1.08
CA ASP A 220 -7.28 11.12 -0.90
C ASP A 220 -7.85 10.51 0.40
N ASP A 221 -7.04 9.75 1.13
CA ASP A 221 -7.35 9.15 2.44
C ASP A 221 -6.65 9.88 3.59
N GLY A 222 -5.35 10.20 3.41
CA GLY A 222 -4.48 10.84 4.39
C GLY A 222 -3.51 9.89 5.09
N HIS A 223 -3.69 8.57 4.94
CA HIS A 223 -2.85 7.59 5.62
C HIS A 223 -1.41 7.60 5.07
N GLY A 224 -1.20 7.57 3.75
CA GLY A 224 0.13 7.61 3.14
C GLY A 224 0.89 8.90 3.43
N THR A 225 0.19 10.03 3.49
CA THR A 225 0.75 11.31 3.93
C THR A 225 1.23 11.24 5.37
N HIS A 226 0.44 10.61 6.26
CA HIS A 226 0.79 10.43 7.67
C HIS A 226 1.99 9.48 7.83
N THR A 227 2.01 8.33 7.17
CA THR A 227 3.12 7.38 7.25
C THR A 227 4.40 7.95 6.66
N ALA A 228 4.34 8.66 5.53
CA ALA A 228 5.48 9.34 4.93
C ALA A 228 6.06 10.43 5.84
N SER A 229 5.19 11.24 6.46
CA SER A 229 5.62 12.26 7.41
C SER A 229 6.21 11.65 8.69
N THR A 230 5.67 10.51 9.14
CA THR A 230 6.18 9.76 10.29
C THR A 230 7.55 9.14 9.98
N ALA A 231 7.74 8.57 8.80
CA ALA A 231 9.00 7.97 8.40
C ALA A 231 10.09 9.01 8.18
N ALA A 232 9.80 10.06 7.40
CA ALA A 232 10.82 10.96 6.88
C ALA A 232 10.41 12.45 6.83
N GLY A 233 9.33 12.87 7.49
CA GLY A 233 8.90 14.27 7.47
C GLY A 233 9.96 15.22 7.97
N ALA A 234 10.18 16.34 7.27
CA ALA A 234 10.99 17.46 7.74
C ALA A 234 10.41 18.04 9.05
N ALA A 235 11.25 18.68 9.86
CA ALA A 235 10.80 19.28 11.11
C ALA A 235 9.86 20.47 10.85
N VAL A 236 8.63 20.40 11.41
CA VAL A 236 7.60 21.42 11.33
C VAL A 236 7.33 21.98 12.73
N SER A 237 7.75 23.19 12.97
CA SER A 237 7.53 23.89 14.24
C SER A 237 6.07 24.32 14.38
N ASN A 238 5.58 24.43 15.63
CA ASN A 238 4.21 24.85 15.97
C ASN A 238 3.11 23.93 15.39
N ALA A 239 3.43 22.68 15.13
CA ALA A 239 2.45 21.67 14.78
C ALA A 239 1.54 21.41 15.98
N SER A 240 0.23 21.28 15.75
CA SER A 240 -0.74 20.94 16.79
C SER A 240 -1.96 20.24 16.18
N TYR A 241 -2.66 19.46 16.98
CA TYR A 241 -3.95 18.89 16.61
C TYR A 241 -5.04 19.78 17.18
N TYR A 242 -5.59 20.70 16.37
CA TYR A 242 -6.60 21.70 16.80
C TYR A 242 -6.20 22.48 18.07
N GLY A 243 -4.92 22.84 18.18
CA GLY A 243 -4.37 23.59 19.31
C GLY A 243 -3.91 22.73 20.50
N VAL A 244 -4.19 21.41 20.49
CA VAL A 244 -3.66 20.48 21.50
C VAL A 244 -2.40 19.78 20.98
N ALA A 245 -1.59 19.26 21.90
CA ALA A 245 -0.32 18.58 21.60
C ALA A 245 0.64 19.45 20.76
N ALA A 246 0.67 20.76 21.00
CA ALA A 246 1.53 21.69 20.29
C ALA A 246 3.02 21.35 20.49
N GLY A 247 3.80 21.44 19.40
CA GLY A 247 5.23 21.14 19.44
C GLY A 247 5.85 21.13 18.05
N THR A 248 7.00 20.50 17.90
CA THR A 248 7.65 20.26 16.60
C THR A 248 7.33 18.84 16.15
N ALA A 249 6.64 18.71 15.01
CA ALA A 249 6.45 17.44 14.34
C ALA A 249 7.65 17.15 13.42
N LYS A 250 8.17 15.92 13.47
CA LYS A 250 9.24 15.45 12.56
C LYS A 250 9.15 13.94 12.35
N GLY A 251 9.68 13.46 11.25
CA GLY A 251 9.82 12.04 10.99
C GLY A 251 11.01 11.39 11.73
N GLY A 252 11.10 10.08 11.65
CA GLY A 252 12.20 9.31 12.23
C GLY A 252 13.54 9.60 11.55
N SER A 253 13.52 9.82 10.25
CA SER A 253 14.69 10.22 9.44
C SER A 253 14.39 11.48 8.64
N PRO A 254 14.42 12.68 9.26
CA PRO A 254 13.96 13.92 8.61
C PRO A 254 14.77 14.33 7.39
N THR A 255 15.99 13.84 7.25
CA THR A 255 16.90 14.12 6.13
C THR A 255 16.77 13.13 4.98
N SER A 256 16.14 11.96 5.18
CA SER A 256 15.90 10.97 4.13
C SER A 256 14.95 11.49 3.07
N ARG A 257 15.07 10.97 1.86
CA ARG A 257 14.18 11.27 0.73
C ARG A 257 13.02 10.29 0.69
N ILE A 258 11.96 10.70 0.04
CA ILE A 258 10.71 9.95 -0.07
C ILE A 258 10.45 9.60 -1.53
N ALA A 259 10.04 8.35 -1.77
CA ALA A 259 9.41 7.92 -3.00
C ALA A 259 8.06 7.28 -2.65
N MET A 260 6.95 7.82 -3.15
CA MET A 260 5.61 7.32 -2.89
C MET A 260 5.12 6.40 -4.01
N TYR A 261 4.57 5.28 -3.63
CA TYR A 261 3.94 4.30 -4.51
C TYR A 261 2.50 4.08 -4.02
N LYS A 262 1.54 4.79 -4.61
CA LYS A 262 0.13 4.68 -4.22
C LYS A 262 -0.44 3.37 -4.73
N VAL A 263 -0.72 2.46 -3.80
CA VAL A 263 -1.27 1.11 -4.07
C VAL A 263 -2.67 0.92 -3.51
N CYS A 264 -3.17 1.91 -2.76
CA CYS A 264 -4.44 1.86 -2.06
C CYS A 264 -5.40 2.91 -2.60
N GLY A 265 -6.65 2.55 -2.72
CA GLY A 265 -7.76 3.42 -3.07
C GLY A 265 -8.95 3.22 -2.12
N LEU A 266 -10.12 3.70 -2.51
CA LEU A 266 -11.34 3.70 -1.70
C LEU A 266 -11.74 2.31 -1.17
N PHE A 267 -11.42 1.24 -1.89
CA PHE A 267 -11.80 -0.14 -1.55
C PHE A 267 -10.65 -0.95 -0.93
N GLY A 268 -9.56 -0.30 -0.54
CA GLY A 268 -8.36 -0.94 0.02
C GLY A 268 -7.20 -1.02 -0.96
N CYS A 269 -6.23 -1.87 -0.68
CA CYS A 269 -4.98 -2.00 -1.40
C CYS A 269 -4.92 -3.37 -2.09
N SER A 270 -4.91 -3.39 -3.42
CA SER A 270 -4.88 -4.66 -4.15
C SER A 270 -3.48 -5.27 -4.14
N GLY A 271 -3.39 -6.59 -4.03
CA GLY A 271 -2.11 -7.29 -4.08
C GLY A 271 -1.39 -7.14 -5.42
N SER A 272 -2.13 -6.99 -6.52
CA SER A 272 -1.56 -6.72 -7.84
C SER A 272 -0.86 -5.35 -7.91
N SER A 273 -1.46 -4.31 -7.34
CA SER A 273 -0.84 -2.98 -7.22
C SER A 273 0.37 -3.00 -6.28
N ILE A 274 0.27 -3.74 -5.17
CA ILE A 274 1.38 -3.92 -4.22
C ILE A 274 2.58 -4.56 -4.92
N LEU A 275 2.39 -5.65 -5.67
CA LEU A 275 3.47 -6.30 -6.40
C LEU A 275 4.06 -5.42 -7.52
N ALA A 276 3.23 -4.64 -8.23
CA ALA A 276 3.71 -3.69 -9.22
C ALA A 276 4.57 -2.59 -8.58
N ALA A 277 4.15 -2.10 -7.41
CA ALA A 277 4.91 -1.11 -6.65
C ALA A 277 6.24 -1.66 -6.13
N PHE A 278 6.30 -2.90 -5.67
CA PHE A 278 7.57 -3.56 -5.32
C PHE A 278 8.52 -3.66 -6.51
N ASP A 279 8.00 -4.09 -7.67
CA ASP A 279 8.81 -4.24 -8.89
C ASP A 279 9.42 -2.90 -9.31
N ASP A 280 8.61 -1.84 -9.36
CA ASP A 280 9.07 -0.50 -9.71
C ASP A 280 10.01 0.10 -8.65
N ALA A 281 9.71 -0.06 -7.35
CA ALA A 281 10.55 0.47 -6.28
C ALA A 281 11.96 -0.15 -6.27
N ILE A 282 12.05 -1.46 -6.54
CA ILE A 282 13.33 -2.15 -6.74
C ILE A 282 14.08 -1.58 -7.95
N ALA A 283 13.39 -1.36 -9.07
CA ALA A 283 13.97 -0.81 -10.29
C ALA A 283 14.39 0.65 -10.15
N ASP A 284 13.59 1.46 -9.42
CA ASP A 284 13.85 2.86 -9.12
C ASP A 284 15.07 3.03 -8.19
N GLY A 285 15.35 2.02 -7.36
CA GLY A 285 16.53 1.97 -6.51
C GLY A 285 16.33 2.59 -5.14
N VAL A 286 15.22 2.32 -4.47
CA VAL A 286 15.02 2.67 -3.05
C VAL A 286 15.96 1.87 -2.15
N ASP A 287 16.25 2.37 -0.95
CA ASP A 287 17.06 1.68 0.07
C ASP A 287 16.20 0.93 1.07
N VAL A 288 15.06 1.51 1.41
CA VAL A 288 14.12 0.98 2.40
C VAL A 288 12.73 1.06 1.82
N LEU A 289 11.93 0.02 2.01
CA LEU A 289 10.49 0.02 1.77
C LEU A 289 9.75 0.00 3.10
N SER A 290 8.85 0.97 3.28
CA SER A 290 7.96 1.08 4.44
C SER A 290 6.54 0.76 4.00
N ILE A 291 5.93 -0.24 4.64
CA ILE A 291 4.63 -0.78 4.24
C ILE A 291 3.74 -0.86 5.47
N SER A 292 2.83 0.10 5.59
CA SER A 292 1.89 0.21 6.71
C SER A 292 0.50 -0.30 6.33
N LEU A 293 0.46 -1.49 5.74
CA LEU A 293 -0.74 -2.20 5.32
C LEU A 293 -0.54 -3.71 5.46
N GLY A 294 -1.62 -4.47 5.47
CA GLY A 294 -1.56 -5.92 5.60
C GLY A 294 -2.92 -6.58 5.46
N ALA A 295 -2.92 -7.90 5.35
CA ALA A 295 -4.15 -8.70 5.40
C ALA A 295 -4.79 -8.63 6.79
N SER A 296 -6.09 -8.93 6.90
CA SER A 296 -6.72 -9.18 8.19
C SER A 296 -6.36 -10.60 8.65
N SER A 297 -5.76 -10.72 9.84
CA SER A 297 -5.37 -12.01 10.43
C SER A 297 -6.57 -12.94 10.68
N VAL A 298 -7.77 -12.37 10.85
CA VAL A 298 -9.01 -13.13 11.14
C VAL A 298 -9.45 -13.96 9.94
N PHE A 299 -9.08 -13.57 8.71
CA PHE A 299 -9.63 -14.17 7.49
C PHE A 299 -8.61 -14.87 6.59
N SER A 300 -7.32 -14.61 6.71
CA SER A 300 -6.32 -15.32 5.91
C SER A 300 -4.89 -15.07 6.40
N ASN A 301 -4.16 -16.14 6.63
CA ASN A 301 -2.71 -16.12 6.70
C ASN A 301 -2.22 -16.93 5.48
N PRO A 302 -2.03 -16.29 4.32
CA PRO A 302 -1.64 -17.02 3.10
C PRO A 302 -0.24 -17.59 3.24
N ASP A 303 0.02 -18.69 2.53
CA ASP A 303 1.37 -19.19 2.34
C ASP A 303 2.26 -18.10 1.72
N PHE A 304 3.54 -18.02 2.06
CA PHE A 304 4.44 -16.97 1.60
C PHE A 304 4.57 -16.86 0.07
N ASP A 305 4.33 -17.94 -0.65
CA ASP A 305 4.32 -17.98 -2.12
C ASP A 305 3.00 -17.51 -2.75
N LYS A 306 2.04 -17.08 -1.91
CA LYS A 306 0.72 -16.55 -2.28
C LYS A 306 0.42 -15.19 -1.62
N ASP A 307 1.35 -14.68 -0.82
CA ASP A 307 1.25 -13.38 -0.18
C ASP A 307 2.05 -12.34 -0.99
N PRO A 308 1.39 -11.36 -1.63
CA PRO A 308 2.06 -10.30 -2.39
C PRO A 308 3.13 -9.54 -1.61
N ILE A 309 2.92 -9.29 -0.31
CA ILE A 309 3.92 -8.61 0.52
C ILE A 309 5.11 -9.53 0.77
N ALA A 310 4.88 -10.80 1.09
CA ALA A 310 5.95 -11.76 1.28
C ALA A 310 6.77 -11.96 0.00
N ILE A 311 6.12 -12.12 -1.15
CA ILE A 311 6.77 -12.28 -2.46
C ILE A 311 7.60 -11.03 -2.81
N GLY A 312 6.98 -9.86 -2.78
CA GLY A 312 7.65 -8.60 -3.16
C GLY A 312 8.82 -8.29 -2.25
N SER A 313 8.66 -8.49 -0.94
CA SER A 313 9.71 -8.25 0.05
C SER A 313 10.89 -9.23 -0.08
N PHE A 314 10.64 -10.50 -0.43
CA PHE A 314 11.70 -11.47 -0.70
C PHE A 314 12.64 -10.95 -1.80
N HIS A 315 12.09 -10.55 -2.93
CA HIS A 315 12.88 -10.03 -4.05
C HIS A 315 13.51 -8.67 -3.78
N ALA A 316 12.88 -7.83 -2.96
CA ALA A 316 13.46 -6.56 -2.51
C ALA A 316 14.73 -6.82 -1.68
N VAL A 317 14.67 -7.75 -0.72
CA VAL A 317 15.83 -8.13 0.12
C VAL A 317 16.95 -8.76 -0.71
N GLU A 318 16.65 -9.59 -1.71
CA GLU A 318 17.65 -10.10 -2.66
C GLU A 318 18.39 -8.97 -3.42
N LYS A 319 17.78 -7.79 -3.53
CA LYS A 319 18.36 -6.58 -4.14
C LYS A 319 18.93 -5.59 -3.12
N ASN A 320 19.11 -6.01 -1.87
CA ASN A 320 19.60 -5.23 -0.75
C ASN A 320 18.68 -4.05 -0.36
N VAL A 321 17.38 -4.16 -0.59
CA VAL A 321 16.36 -3.24 -0.10
C VAL A 321 15.81 -3.77 1.21
N ILE A 322 15.88 -2.98 2.27
CA ILE A 322 15.31 -3.34 3.58
C ILE A 322 13.79 -3.16 3.50
N VAL A 323 13.01 -4.17 3.91
CA VAL A 323 11.56 -4.09 3.96
C VAL A 323 11.08 -4.09 5.39
N VAL A 324 10.31 -3.05 5.74
CA VAL A 324 9.73 -2.83 7.07
C VAL A 324 8.21 -2.81 6.93
N CYS A 325 7.52 -3.69 7.63
CA CYS A 325 6.06 -3.78 7.60
C CYS A 325 5.46 -3.65 9.00
N SER A 326 4.22 -3.16 9.05
CA SER A 326 3.40 -3.21 10.28
C SER A 326 2.96 -4.65 10.59
N ALA A 327 2.86 -4.97 11.88
CA ALA A 327 2.41 -6.28 12.37
C ALA A 327 0.89 -6.48 12.37
N GLY A 328 0.13 -5.48 11.96
CA GLY A 328 -1.34 -5.51 11.98
C GLY A 328 -1.97 -4.81 13.18
N ASN A 329 -3.30 -4.70 13.15
CA ASN A 329 -4.13 -4.03 14.17
C ASN A 329 -5.09 -4.97 14.90
N ASP A 330 -5.03 -6.28 14.67
CA ASP A 330 -5.98 -7.26 15.22
C ASP A 330 -5.58 -7.75 16.63
N GLY A 331 -4.47 -7.23 17.20
CA GLY A 331 -4.06 -7.50 18.57
C GLY A 331 -5.06 -6.99 19.62
N PRO A 332 -5.05 -7.55 20.85
CA PRO A 332 -4.10 -8.53 21.39
C PRO A 332 -4.48 -10.00 21.17
N LEU A 333 -5.28 -10.30 20.16
CA LEU A 333 -5.70 -11.67 19.88
C LEU A 333 -4.46 -12.56 19.53
N PRO A 334 -4.42 -13.82 20.00
CA PRO A 334 -3.41 -14.77 19.55
C PRO A 334 -3.41 -14.90 18.02
N GLU A 335 -2.23 -15.14 17.44
CA GLU A 335 -2.05 -15.36 16.00
C GLU A 335 -2.51 -14.17 15.10
N SER A 336 -2.59 -12.94 15.68
CA SER A 336 -3.05 -11.75 14.97
C SER A 336 -1.94 -10.99 14.22
N VAL A 337 -0.67 -11.43 14.35
CA VAL A 337 0.45 -10.81 13.64
C VAL A 337 0.41 -11.18 12.16
N VAL A 338 0.46 -10.18 11.29
CA VAL A 338 0.57 -10.32 9.83
C VAL A 338 1.95 -9.86 9.34
N ASN A 339 2.23 -10.02 8.06
CA ASN A 339 3.52 -9.65 7.45
C ASN A 339 4.73 -10.34 8.13
N ALA A 340 4.56 -11.59 8.55
CA ALA A 340 5.51 -12.32 9.40
C ALA A 340 6.55 -13.13 8.60
N ALA A 341 6.75 -12.87 7.31
CA ALA A 341 7.78 -13.57 6.54
C ALA A 341 9.19 -13.28 7.11
N PRO A 342 10.08 -14.30 7.21
CA PRO A 342 11.34 -14.18 7.96
C PRO A 342 12.35 -13.17 7.38
N TRP A 343 12.14 -12.70 6.18
CA TRP A 343 12.94 -11.64 5.54
C TRP A 343 12.37 -10.23 5.70
N ILE A 344 11.23 -10.07 6.39
CA ILE A 344 10.59 -8.78 6.68
C ILE A 344 10.95 -8.34 8.09
N LEU A 345 11.26 -7.06 8.28
CA LEU A 345 11.29 -6.44 9.60
C LEU A 345 9.87 -6.04 10.00
N THR A 346 9.21 -6.92 10.74
CA THR A 346 7.83 -6.72 11.19
C THR A 346 7.80 -5.95 12.50
N VAL A 347 7.09 -4.82 12.54
CA VAL A 347 7.05 -3.90 13.68
C VAL A 347 5.63 -3.78 14.19
N ALA A 348 5.41 -4.17 15.43
CA ALA A 348 4.15 -4.00 16.14
C ALA A 348 4.02 -2.61 16.76
N ALA A 349 2.80 -2.11 16.82
CA ALA A 349 2.48 -0.86 17.49
C ALA A 349 2.23 -1.07 18.98
N THR A 350 2.49 -0.04 19.78
CA THR A 350 2.09 0.06 21.18
C THR A 350 1.30 1.33 21.42
N THR A 351 0.47 1.34 22.46
CA THR A 351 -0.10 2.59 22.97
C THR A 351 1.00 3.47 23.56
N ILE A 352 0.74 4.76 23.60
CA ILE A 352 1.65 5.77 24.14
C ILE A 352 1.02 6.47 25.36
N ASP A 353 1.79 7.32 26.01
CA ASP A 353 1.44 8.08 27.22
C ASP A 353 0.49 9.27 26.99
N ARG A 354 -0.07 9.44 25.79
CA ARG A 354 -1.06 10.49 25.47
C ARG A 354 -2.48 9.95 25.51
N LYS A 355 -3.35 10.75 26.12
CA LYS A 355 -4.80 10.53 26.11
C LYS A 355 -5.48 11.81 25.65
N PHE A 356 -6.45 11.69 24.75
CA PHE A 356 -7.36 12.77 24.41
C PHE A 356 -8.51 12.75 25.40
N GLU A 357 -8.56 13.79 26.26
CA GLU A 357 -9.60 13.95 27.27
C GLU A 357 -10.39 15.22 26.95
N SER A 358 -11.68 15.21 27.19
CA SER A 358 -12.55 16.37 27.12
C SER A 358 -13.40 16.44 28.40
N ASP A 359 -13.48 17.60 28.99
CA ASP A 359 -14.30 17.84 30.18
C ASP A 359 -15.66 18.38 29.75
N ILE A 360 -16.73 17.68 30.08
CA ILE A 360 -18.10 18.20 29.96
C ILE A 360 -18.52 18.77 31.32
N VAL A 361 -18.73 20.09 31.40
CA VAL A 361 -19.20 20.76 32.61
C VAL A 361 -20.72 20.84 32.59
N LEU A 362 -21.38 20.11 33.48
CA LEU A 362 -22.83 20.04 33.59
C LEU A 362 -23.37 21.02 34.63
N GLY A 363 -24.34 21.86 34.22
CA GLY A 363 -25.21 22.62 35.09
C GLY A 363 -24.53 23.67 35.98
N ARG A 364 -25.31 24.27 36.89
CA ARG A 364 -24.87 25.30 37.81
C ARG A 364 -23.87 24.83 38.86
N ASN A 365 -23.82 23.54 39.13
CA ASN A 365 -22.93 22.95 40.17
C ASN A 365 -21.54 22.56 39.63
N LYS A 366 -21.22 22.88 38.36
CA LYS A 366 -19.93 22.58 37.71
C LYS A 366 -19.50 21.11 37.86
N HIS A 367 -20.43 20.18 37.76
CA HIS A 367 -20.09 18.74 37.71
C HIS A 367 -19.29 18.50 36.45
N VAL A 368 -18.03 18.07 36.60
CA VAL A 368 -17.15 17.76 35.49
C VAL A 368 -17.24 16.24 35.18
N ILE A 369 -17.67 15.92 33.97
CA ILE A 369 -17.62 14.54 33.48
C ILE A 369 -16.44 14.43 32.52
N LYS A 370 -15.49 13.55 32.82
CA LYS A 370 -14.40 13.24 31.91
C LYS A 370 -14.89 12.34 30.78
N VAL A 371 -14.65 12.77 29.57
CA VAL A 371 -15.01 12.03 28.36
C VAL A 371 -13.72 11.58 27.67
N TYR A 372 -13.59 10.29 27.46
CA TYR A 372 -12.51 9.73 26.65
C TYR A 372 -13.04 9.45 25.25
N VAL A 373 -12.34 9.96 24.24
CA VAL A 373 -12.66 9.67 22.84
C VAL A 373 -11.88 8.42 22.43
N LEU A 374 -12.59 7.35 22.16
CA LEU A 374 -12.02 6.14 21.60
C LEU A 374 -12.11 6.21 20.08
N PHE A 375 -10.96 6.21 19.42
CA PHE A 375 -10.87 6.07 17.97
C PHE A 375 -10.58 4.62 17.62
N TYR A 376 -11.32 4.09 16.66
CA TYR A 376 -11.02 2.82 16.04
C TYR A 376 -11.20 2.97 14.53
N ASN A 377 -10.19 2.64 13.75
CA ASN A 377 -10.17 2.79 12.29
C ASN A 377 -10.67 4.16 11.81
N HIS A 378 -10.08 5.24 12.36
CA HIS A 378 -10.43 6.64 12.07
C HIS A 378 -11.89 7.05 12.34
N ARG A 379 -12.69 6.21 13.00
CA ARG A 379 -14.07 6.53 13.41
C ARG A 379 -14.17 6.64 14.93
N VAL A 380 -14.97 7.61 15.37
CA VAL A 380 -15.35 7.71 16.79
C VAL A 380 -16.26 6.52 17.11
N LEU A 381 -15.75 5.53 17.83
CA LEU A 381 -16.51 4.32 18.23
C LEU A 381 -17.47 4.59 19.38
N GLY A 382 -17.24 5.61 20.18
CA GLY A 382 -18.10 5.92 21.30
C GLY A 382 -17.52 6.99 22.22
N ILE A 383 -18.41 7.64 22.93
CA ILE A 383 -18.10 8.51 24.06
C ILE A 383 -18.36 7.68 25.31
N ARG A 384 -17.33 7.34 26.08
CA ARG A 384 -17.53 6.68 27.36
C ARG A 384 -17.65 7.76 28.43
N LEU A 385 -18.82 7.85 29.03
CA LEU A 385 -19.09 8.70 30.21
C LEU A 385 -18.75 7.86 31.45
N PHE A 386 -17.95 8.39 32.34
CA PHE A 386 -17.68 7.83 33.68
C PHE A 386 -18.23 8.77 34.74
#